data_30621c435cf6890e7e869c3d42944648
#
_entry.id   30621c435cf6890e7e869c3d42944648
#
_cell.length_a   1.000
_cell.length_b   1.000
_cell.length_c   1.000
_cell.angle_alpha   90.00
_cell.angle_beta   90.00
_cell.angle_gamma   90.00
#
_symmetry.space_group_name_H-M   'P 1'
#
loop_
_entity.id
_entity.type
_entity.pdbx_description
1 polymer ?
#
loop_
_entity_poly.entity_id
_entity_poly.type
_entity_poly.pdbx_seq_one_letter_code
_entity_poly.pdbx_strand_id
1 'polypeptide(L)'
;MRCKKKLKIVWVDAEHLEPESERANPAAYHKAWHDVCTASGILVPGGFGQRGTEGMMKAAKWARENGTPYLGICLGMQIAVIEFARNVCNIPVPVSTSQEFDARDEDRIIISMPEHHPGQLGGTMRLGLRPTLWQPDSEWSRLRALYASTTSADGQSQILERHRHRYEVNPNYVSTLESKGLNFIGKDETGVRQEIIELKDHPWFVGVQYHPEYLSRVLHPSKPYLGFIAASAGMLDTITAEIVKEKTANTSF
;
A
#
# COMPACT_ATOMS: atom_id res chain seq x y z
N MET A 1 -14.61 -14.89 -12.94
CA MET A 1 -14.13 -13.83 -12.05
C MET A 1 -14.90 -13.93 -10.72
N ARG A 2 -14.20 -14.02 -9.58
CA ARG A 2 -14.82 -14.34 -8.27
C ARG A 2 -15.92 -13.34 -7.86
N CYS A 3 -15.68 -12.04 -8.00
CA CYS A 3 -16.66 -11.04 -7.56
C CYS A 3 -17.88 -10.85 -8.49
N LYS A 4 -17.92 -11.47 -9.66
CA LYS A 4 -19.03 -11.36 -10.63
C LYS A 4 -19.51 -9.92 -10.88
N LYS A 5 -18.60 -8.95 -10.81
CA LYS A 5 -18.85 -7.52 -11.02
C LYS A 5 -18.11 -7.01 -12.23
N LYS A 6 -18.69 -6.02 -12.91
CA LYS A 6 -18.00 -5.28 -13.98
C LYS A 6 -17.19 -4.17 -13.34
N LEU A 7 -15.87 -4.17 -13.57
CA LEU A 7 -14.98 -3.10 -13.14
C LEU A 7 -15.09 -1.93 -14.12
N LYS A 8 -15.32 -0.72 -13.58
CA LYS A 8 -15.16 0.54 -14.27
C LYS A 8 -13.95 1.25 -13.68
N ILE A 9 -12.93 1.47 -14.49
CA ILE A 9 -11.73 2.23 -14.09
C ILE A 9 -11.94 3.68 -14.47
N VAL A 10 -11.73 4.58 -13.52
CA VAL A 10 -11.72 6.02 -13.73
C VAL A 10 -10.30 6.50 -13.44
N TRP A 11 -9.66 7.09 -14.44
CA TRP A 11 -8.31 7.64 -14.31
C TRP A 11 -8.41 9.06 -13.82
N VAL A 12 -7.72 9.34 -12.70
CA VAL A 12 -7.64 10.68 -12.10
C VAL A 12 -6.17 11.09 -12.11
N ASP A 13 -5.88 12.23 -12.72
CA ASP A 13 -4.57 12.86 -12.59
C ASP A 13 -4.46 13.46 -11.19
N ALA A 14 -3.48 12.99 -10.41
CA ALA A 14 -3.33 13.36 -9.01
C ALA A 14 -3.01 14.86 -8.82
N GLU A 15 -2.35 15.51 -9.79
CA GLU A 15 -2.14 16.96 -9.76
C GLU A 15 -3.46 17.74 -9.73
N HIS A 16 -4.53 17.20 -10.33
CA HIS A 16 -5.84 17.83 -10.29
C HIS A 16 -6.50 17.79 -8.89
N LEU A 17 -5.96 17.03 -7.94
CA LEU A 17 -6.43 17.03 -6.55
C LEU A 17 -5.71 18.06 -5.66
N GLU A 18 -4.71 18.75 -6.19
CA GLU A 18 -3.88 19.72 -5.47
C GLU A 18 -4.53 21.10 -5.45
N PRO A 19 -4.30 21.93 -4.39
CA PRO A 19 -4.91 23.27 -4.27
C PRO A 19 -4.56 24.22 -5.41
N GLU A 20 -3.36 24.04 -5.99
CA GLU A 20 -2.90 24.83 -7.13
C GLU A 20 -3.80 24.60 -8.35
N SER A 21 -4.28 23.38 -8.53
CA SER A 21 -5.20 23.03 -9.62
C SER A 21 -6.58 23.66 -9.45
N GLU A 22 -7.04 23.83 -8.22
CA GLU A 22 -8.31 24.54 -7.94
C GLU A 22 -8.31 25.95 -8.52
N ARG A 23 -7.17 26.64 -8.46
CA ARG A 23 -7.00 28.00 -8.98
C ARG A 23 -6.74 28.01 -10.48
N ALA A 24 -5.90 27.11 -10.96
CA ALA A 24 -5.47 27.08 -12.36
C ALA A 24 -6.51 26.45 -13.30
N ASN A 25 -7.23 25.43 -12.85
CA ASN A 25 -8.23 24.69 -13.63
C ASN A 25 -9.33 24.14 -12.70
N PRO A 26 -10.26 24.99 -12.23
CA PRO A 26 -11.33 24.58 -11.31
C PRO A 26 -12.17 23.41 -11.83
N ALA A 27 -12.43 23.38 -13.14
CA ALA A 27 -13.23 22.30 -13.74
C ALA A 27 -12.55 20.93 -13.62
N ALA A 28 -11.26 20.87 -13.86
CA ALA A 28 -10.48 19.63 -13.69
C ALA A 28 -10.39 19.22 -12.21
N TYR A 29 -10.16 20.20 -11.31
CA TYR A 29 -10.12 19.98 -9.87
C TYR A 29 -11.43 19.37 -9.34
N HIS A 30 -12.54 20.03 -9.61
CA HIS A 30 -13.86 19.56 -9.13
C HIS A 30 -14.25 18.21 -9.75
N LYS A 31 -13.90 17.98 -11.02
CA LYS A 31 -14.12 16.68 -11.66
C LYS A 31 -13.28 15.59 -10.99
N ALA A 32 -12.00 15.82 -10.74
CA ALA A 32 -11.10 14.87 -10.10
C ALA A 32 -11.59 14.51 -8.69
N TRP A 33 -11.99 15.51 -7.90
CA TRP A 33 -12.56 15.28 -6.57
C TRP A 33 -13.91 14.56 -6.62
N HIS A 34 -14.78 14.89 -7.56
CA HIS A 34 -16.01 14.15 -7.76
C HIS A 34 -15.73 12.66 -8.04
N ASP A 35 -14.79 12.38 -8.95
CA ASP A 35 -14.42 11.02 -9.31
C ASP A 35 -13.85 10.24 -8.11
N VAL A 36 -13.00 10.87 -7.28
CA VAL A 36 -12.45 10.28 -6.05
C VAL A 36 -13.55 10.02 -5.01
N CYS A 37 -14.39 11.02 -4.72
CA CYS A 37 -15.41 10.93 -3.67
C CYS A 37 -16.51 9.91 -3.99
N THR A 38 -16.77 9.66 -5.27
CA THR A 38 -17.81 8.72 -5.72
C THR A 38 -17.28 7.33 -6.08
N ALA A 39 -15.96 7.14 -6.02
CA ALA A 39 -15.33 5.84 -6.30
C ALA A 39 -15.67 4.82 -5.20
N SER A 40 -15.93 3.57 -5.61
CA SER A 40 -16.10 2.44 -4.68
C SER A 40 -14.78 1.95 -4.09
N GLY A 41 -13.66 2.44 -4.58
CA GLY A 41 -12.32 2.14 -4.09
C GLY A 41 -11.28 2.99 -4.82
N ILE A 42 -10.17 3.29 -4.15
CA ILE A 42 -9.08 4.14 -4.62
C ILE A 42 -7.80 3.32 -4.69
N LEU A 43 -7.16 3.29 -5.87
CA LEU A 43 -5.88 2.65 -6.07
C LEU A 43 -4.84 3.71 -6.41
N VAL A 44 -3.77 3.76 -5.62
CA VAL A 44 -2.58 4.58 -5.91
C VAL A 44 -1.45 3.65 -6.35
N PRO A 45 -1.06 3.71 -7.62
CA PRO A 45 -0.08 2.79 -8.20
C PRO A 45 1.35 3.10 -7.76
N GLY A 46 2.27 2.22 -8.13
CA GLY A 46 3.70 2.47 -8.08
C GLY A 46 4.12 3.57 -9.05
N GLY A 47 5.20 4.25 -8.70
CA GLY A 47 5.77 5.35 -9.49
C GLY A 47 7.06 5.85 -8.86
N PHE A 48 7.64 6.87 -9.48
CA PHE A 48 8.81 7.60 -9.02
C PHE A 48 8.60 9.10 -9.21
N GLY A 49 9.28 9.90 -8.39
CA GLY A 49 9.25 11.35 -8.46
C GLY A 49 8.12 11.98 -7.64
N GLN A 50 8.12 13.31 -7.62
CA GLN A 50 7.27 14.11 -6.73
C GLN A 50 5.92 14.51 -7.36
N ARG A 51 5.74 14.32 -8.67
CA ARG A 51 4.55 14.79 -9.39
C ARG A 51 3.26 14.20 -8.82
N GLY A 52 2.32 15.06 -8.43
CA GLY A 52 1.00 14.68 -7.95
C GLY A 52 0.97 14.00 -6.57
N THR A 53 2.08 13.98 -5.83
CA THR A 53 2.17 13.28 -4.54
C THR A 53 1.28 13.88 -3.47
N GLU A 54 1.12 15.21 -3.43
CA GLU A 54 0.18 15.86 -2.51
C GLU A 54 -1.28 15.49 -2.84
N GLY A 55 -1.63 15.42 -4.11
CA GLY A 55 -2.94 14.93 -4.54
C GLY A 55 -3.17 13.46 -4.19
N MET A 56 -2.16 12.59 -4.35
CA MET A 56 -2.23 11.19 -3.91
C MET A 56 -2.43 11.08 -2.41
N MET A 57 -1.72 11.90 -1.60
CA MET A 57 -1.91 11.94 -0.14
C MET A 57 -3.32 12.37 0.25
N LYS A 58 -3.90 13.36 -0.45
CA LYS A 58 -5.29 13.76 -0.22
C LYS A 58 -6.29 12.67 -0.56
N ALA A 59 -6.06 11.91 -1.64
CA ALA A 59 -6.89 10.76 -1.99
C ALA A 59 -6.77 9.64 -0.95
N ALA A 60 -5.57 9.38 -0.43
CA ALA A 60 -5.35 8.41 0.65
C ALA A 60 -6.04 8.85 1.95
N LYS A 61 -5.95 10.15 2.29
CA LYS A 61 -6.67 10.75 3.44
C LYS A 61 -8.18 10.56 3.29
N TRP A 62 -8.73 10.91 2.13
CA TRP A 62 -10.15 10.70 1.86
C TRP A 62 -10.57 9.24 2.08
N ALA A 63 -9.81 8.31 1.52
CA ALA A 63 -10.08 6.89 1.66
C ALA A 63 -10.10 6.46 3.13
N ARG A 64 -9.09 6.85 3.90
CA ARG A 64 -8.95 6.52 5.33
C ARG A 64 -10.12 7.09 6.16
N GLU A 65 -10.48 8.35 5.94
CA GLU A 65 -11.49 9.05 6.74
C GLU A 65 -12.92 8.66 6.39
N ASN A 66 -13.16 8.21 5.16
CA ASN A 66 -14.51 7.87 4.67
C ASN A 66 -14.76 6.36 4.54
N GLY A 67 -13.83 5.52 4.98
CA GLY A 67 -13.99 4.06 4.87
C GLY A 67 -14.01 3.56 3.42
N THR A 68 -13.48 4.34 2.47
CA THR A 68 -13.39 3.94 1.07
C THR A 68 -12.22 2.97 0.90
N PRO A 69 -12.41 1.77 0.35
CA PRO A 69 -11.33 0.83 0.09
C PRO A 69 -10.14 1.46 -0.61
N TYR A 70 -8.95 1.27 -0.04
CA TYR A 70 -7.69 1.81 -0.54
C TYR A 70 -6.67 0.71 -0.82
N LEU A 71 -5.99 0.78 -1.94
CA LEU A 71 -4.81 -0.04 -2.24
C LEU A 71 -3.67 0.86 -2.71
N GLY A 72 -2.60 0.93 -1.91
CA GLY A 72 -1.34 1.59 -2.26
C GLY A 72 -0.28 0.59 -2.69
N ILE A 73 0.31 0.77 -3.88
CA ILE A 73 1.36 -0.10 -4.41
C ILE A 73 2.66 0.67 -4.49
N CYS A 74 3.74 0.17 -3.90
CA CYS A 74 5.08 0.74 -3.92
C CYS A 74 5.05 2.23 -3.46
N LEU A 75 5.12 3.20 -4.37
CA LEU A 75 4.93 4.63 -4.05
C LEU A 75 3.58 4.86 -3.34
N GLY A 76 2.51 4.20 -3.76
CA GLY A 76 1.20 4.35 -3.13
C GLY A 76 1.17 3.90 -1.66
N MET A 77 1.93 2.88 -1.27
CA MET A 77 2.13 2.53 0.13
C MET A 77 2.87 3.64 0.88
N GLN A 78 3.96 4.15 0.30
CA GLN A 78 4.76 5.24 0.91
C GLN A 78 3.93 6.51 1.09
N ILE A 79 3.10 6.86 0.11
CA ILE A 79 2.13 7.96 0.19
C ILE A 79 1.17 7.78 1.36
N ALA A 80 0.63 6.57 1.56
CA ALA A 80 -0.26 6.29 2.69
C ALA A 80 0.46 6.42 4.03
N VAL A 81 1.72 5.99 4.12
CA VAL A 81 2.55 6.15 5.33
C VAL A 81 2.82 7.64 5.62
N ILE A 82 3.18 8.43 4.61
CA ILE A 82 3.41 9.88 4.75
C ILE A 82 2.12 10.59 5.19
N GLU A 83 0.99 10.26 4.56
CA GLU A 83 -0.31 10.82 4.93
C GLU A 83 -0.64 10.55 6.40
N PHE A 84 -0.48 9.28 6.81
CA PHE A 84 -0.77 8.86 8.18
C PHE A 84 0.16 9.53 9.20
N ALA A 85 1.46 9.60 8.90
CA ALA A 85 2.44 10.30 9.72
C ALA A 85 2.06 11.78 9.90
N ARG A 86 1.65 12.45 8.83
CA ARG A 86 1.31 13.87 8.82
C ARG A 86 -0.01 14.15 9.55
N ASN A 87 -1.06 13.41 9.24
CA ASN A 87 -2.42 13.76 9.64
C ASN A 87 -2.92 12.99 10.89
N VAL A 88 -2.33 11.85 11.22
CA VAL A 88 -2.70 11.05 12.40
C VAL A 88 -1.65 11.15 13.50
N CYS A 89 -0.37 11.06 13.14
CA CYS A 89 0.73 11.17 14.12
C CYS A 89 1.13 12.63 14.37
N ASN A 90 0.64 13.61 13.60
CA ASN A 90 1.00 15.02 13.66
C ASN A 90 2.52 15.27 13.51
N ILE A 91 3.20 14.45 12.72
CA ILE A 91 4.60 14.64 12.40
C ILE A 91 4.70 15.80 11.39
N PRO A 92 5.54 16.84 11.65
CA PRO A 92 5.59 18.02 10.80
C PRO A 92 6.05 17.72 9.38
N VAL A 93 5.61 18.53 8.41
CA VAL A 93 5.86 18.35 6.97
C VAL A 93 7.35 18.16 6.61
N PRO A 94 8.33 18.88 7.21
CA PRO A 94 9.74 18.62 6.89
C PRO A 94 10.19 17.19 7.15
N VAL A 95 9.58 16.49 8.12
CA VAL A 95 9.87 15.08 8.46
C VAL A 95 8.92 14.13 7.75
N SER A 96 7.61 14.43 7.75
CA SER A 96 6.57 13.61 7.12
C SER A 96 6.58 13.75 5.58
N THR A 97 7.69 13.35 4.96
CA THR A 97 7.92 13.36 3.52
C THR A 97 8.87 12.22 3.11
N SER A 98 9.32 12.22 1.87
CA SER A 98 10.27 11.24 1.33
C SER A 98 11.58 11.92 0.93
N GLN A 99 12.70 11.23 1.13
CA GLN A 99 13.99 11.64 0.58
C GLN A 99 13.99 11.68 -0.96
N GLU A 100 13.06 10.97 -1.61
CA GLU A 100 12.86 11.08 -3.05
C GLU A 100 12.39 12.46 -3.48
N PHE A 101 11.58 13.13 -2.62
CA PHE A 101 10.98 14.43 -2.92
C PHE A 101 11.84 15.60 -2.45
N ASP A 102 12.56 15.40 -1.35
CA ASP A 102 13.46 16.40 -0.78
C ASP A 102 14.70 15.72 -0.17
N ALA A 103 15.78 15.72 -0.95
CA ALA A 103 17.04 15.04 -0.60
C ALA A 103 17.89 15.77 0.46
N ARG A 104 17.43 16.93 0.97
CA ARG A 104 18.24 17.81 1.82
C ARG A 104 18.37 17.37 3.27
N ASP A 105 17.61 16.37 3.70
CA ASP A 105 17.57 16.00 5.11
C ASP A 105 17.53 14.47 5.28
N GLU A 106 18.26 13.99 6.28
CA GLU A 106 18.44 12.56 6.53
C GLU A 106 17.27 11.96 7.32
N ASP A 107 16.52 12.77 8.07
CA ASP A 107 15.44 12.30 8.92
C ASP A 107 14.07 12.49 8.26
N ARG A 108 13.68 11.54 7.43
CA ARG A 108 12.40 11.49 6.72
C ARG A 108 11.63 10.24 7.06
N ILE A 109 10.30 10.29 6.93
CA ILE A 109 9.43 9.11 7.08
C ILE A 109 9.73 8.04 6.04
N ILE A 110 10.04 8.46 4.81
CA ILE A 110 10.52 7.59 3.74
C ILE A 110 11.95 7.94 3.42
N ILE A 111 12.83 6.97 3.51
CA ILE A 111 14.28 7.11 3.29
C ILE A 111 14.75 6.29 2.10
N SER A 112 15.88 6.69 1.51
CA SER A 112 16.61 5.84 0.57
C SER A 112 17.11 4.59 1.28
N MET A 113 17.11 3.47 0.56
CA MET A 113 17.60 2.21 1.12
C MET A 113 19.08 2.35 1.52
N PRO A 114 19.47 1.85 2.73
CA PRO A 114 20.78 2.09 3.30
C PRO A 114 21.94 1.44 2.53
N GLU A 115 21.67 0.51 1.64
CA GLU A 115 22.66 -0.11 0.75
C GLU A 115 23.03 0.87 -0.37
N HIS A 116 23.77 1.91 -0.02
CA HIS A 116 24.14 2.98 -0.93
C HIS A 116 25.45 2.64 -1.66
N HIS A 117 25.38 2.48 -2.99
CA HIS A 117 26.58 2.54 -3.80
C HIS A 117 26.91 4.02 -4.11
N PRO A 118 28.08 4.53 -3.69
CA PRO A 118 28.49 5.90 -4.00
C PRO A 118 28.43 6.14 -5.52
N GLY A 119 27.71 7.18 -5.94
CA GLY A 119 27.58 7.57 -7.35
C GLY A 119 26.31 7.15 -8.06
N GLN A 120 25.39 6.40 -7.43
CA GLN A 120 24.04 6.16 -7.96
C GLN A 120 23.00 6.94 -7.17
N LEU A 121 22.28 7.84 -7.83
CA LEU A 121 21.14 8.55 -7.24
C LEU A 121 20.07 7.55 -6.78
N GLY A 122 19.66 7.62 -5.50
CA GLY A 122 18.54 6.86 -4.97
C GLY A 122 18.86 5.44 -4.48
N GLY A 123 20.09 5.17 -3.98
CA GLY A 123 20.43 3.90 -3.35
C GLY A 123 20.35 2.67 -4.26
N THR A 124 20.59 1.49 -3.70
CA THR A 124 20.46 0.21 -4.41
C THR A 124 18.99 -0.14 -4.58
N MET A 125 18.54 -0.42 -5.81
CA MET A 125 17.19 -0.87 -6.05
C MET A 125 16.99 -2.28 -5.52
N ARG A 126 16.00 -2.49 -4.62
CA ARG A 126 15.53 -3.83 -4.24
C ARG A 126 14.73 -4.41 -5.41
N LEU A 127 15.29 -5.44 -6.03
CA LEU A 127 14.76 -6.04 -7.25
C LEU A 127 14.46 -7.53 -7.07
N GLY A 128 13.47 -7.99 -7.83
CA GLY A 128 13.18 -9.39 -8.04
C GLY A 128 12.20 -9.99 -7.03
N LEU A 129 12.09 -11.30 -7.07
CA LEU A 129 11.23 -12.08 -6.17
C LEU A 129 11.90 -12.15 -4.80
N ARG A 130 11.20 -11.68 -3.77
CA ARG A 130 11.68 -11.62 -2.39
C ARG A 130 10.63 -12.13 -1.43
N PRO A 131 11.03 -12.76 -0.31
CA PRO A 131 10.10 -13.15 0.73
C PRO A 131 9.64 -11.93 1.54
N THR A 132 8.36 -11.95 1.89
CA THR A 132 7.75 -11.07 2.88
C THR A 132 7.21 -11.95 4.00
N LEU A 133 7.69 -11.74 5.22
CA LEU A 133 7.31 -12.51 6.39
C LEU A 133 6.15 -11.84 7.11
N TRP A 134 5.10 -12.63 7.37
CA TRP A 134 3.98 -12.17 8.18
C TRP A 134 4.44 -11.97 9.63
N GLN A 135 4.08 -10.82 10.19
CA GLN A 135 4.44 -10.51 11.56
C GLN A 135 3.53 -11.28 12.54
N PRO A 136 4.04 -11.59 13.76
CA PRO A 136 3.21 -12.09 14.84
C PRO A 136 1.99 -11.18 15.06
N ASP A 137 0.91 -11.75 15.58
CA ASP A 137 -0.34 -11.03 15.93
C ASP A 137 -1.01 -10.32 14.73
N SER A 138 -0.71 -10.75 13.48
CA SER A 138 -1.35 -10.24 12.28
C SER A 138 -2.43 -11.16 11.69
N GLU A 139 -2.92 -12.15 12.45
CA GLU A 139 -3.96 -13.10 12.04
C GLU A 139 -5.29 -12.42 11.71
N TRP A 140 -5.53 -11.25 12.29
CA TRP A 140 -6.69 -10.40 12.00
C TRP A 140 -6.66 -9.77 10.60
N SER A 141 -5.51 -9.76 9.94
CA SER A 141 -5.32 -9.10 8.64
C SER A 141 -6.22 -9.72 7.57
N ARG A 142 -6.98 -8.85 6.92
CA ARG A 142 -7.84 -9.21 5.79
C ARG A 142 -7.01 -9.62 4.58
N LEU A 143 -5.87 -8.95 4.37
CA LEU A 143 -4.94 -9.32 3.29
C LEU A 143 -4.31 -10.69 3.57
N ARG A 144 -3.78 -10.92 4.79
CA ARG A 144 -3.17 -12.20 5.17
C ARG A 144 -4.15 -13.38 4.99
N ALA A 145 -5.41 -13.19 5.34
CA ALA A 145 -6.44 -14.22 5.19
C ALA A 145 -6.63 -14.69 3.74
N LEU A 146 -6.37 -13.82 2.75
CA LEU A 146 -6.48 -14.16 1.33
C LEU A 146 -5.27 -14.96 0.81
N TYR A 147 -4.09 -14.82 1.43
CA TYR A 147 -2.89 -15.53 1.00
C TYR A 147 -2.87 -16.98 1.53
N ALA A 148 -2.44 -17.90 0.67
CA ALA A 148 -1.93 -19.19 1.12
C ALA A 148 -0.44 -18.97 1.40
N SER A 149 -0.10 -18.81 2.68
CA SER A 149 1.29 -18.61 3.08
C SER A 149 2.08 -19.89 2.95
N THR A 150 3.32 -19.78 2.50
CA THR A 150 4.31 -20.85 2.61
C THR A 150 5.06 -20.67 3.93
N THR A 151 5.68 -21.73 4.41
CA THR A 151 6.54 -21.68 5.59
C THR A 151 7.99 -21.53 5.16
N SER A 152 8.72 -20.59 5.73
CA SER A 152 10.15 -20.43 5.54
C SER A 152 10.92 -21.59 6.16
N ALA A 153 12.23 -21.70 5.89
CA ALA A 153 13.10 -22.70 6.51
C ALA A 153 13.08 -22.64 8.04
N ASP A 154 12.89 -21.45 8.61
CA ASP A 154 12.81 -21.20 10.06
C ASP A 154 11.39 -21.34 10.63
N GLY A 155 10.45 -21.87 9.87
CA GLY A 155 9.07 -22.10 10.31
C GLY A 155 8.17 -20.87 10.28
N GLN A 156 8.63 -19.73 9.76
CA GLN A 156 7.83 -18.50 9.66
C GLN A 156 6.90 -18.50 8.46
N SER A 157 5.70 -17.95 8.63
CA SER A 157 4.74 -17.78 7.55
C SER A 157 5.17 -16.64 6.62
N GLN A 158 5.29 -16.93 5.32
CA GLN A 158 5.79 -15.97 4.32
C GLN A 158 5.03 -16.05 3.00
N ILE A 159 5.20 -15.00 2.19
CA ILE A 159 4.81 -14.95 0.78
C ILE A 159 6.01 -14.52 -0.06
N LEU A 160 5.98 -14.83 -1.34
CA LEU A 160 7.00 -14.42 -2.30
C LEU A 160 6.39 -13.41 -3.27
N GLU A 161 6.93 -12.20 -3.30
CA GLU A 161 6.43 -11.11 -4.14
C GLU A 161 7.56 -10.37 -4.84
N ARG A 162 7.26 -9.68 -5.96
CA ARG A 162 8.27 -8.98 -6.76
C ARG A 162 8.42 -7.54 -6.33
N HIS A 163 9.64 -7.14 -6.03
CA HIS A 163 10.03 -5.79 -5.62
C HIS A 163 10.72 -5.03 -6.75
N ARG A 164 10.50 -3.70 -6.74
CA ARG A 164 11.18 -2.72 -7.58
C ARG A 164 11.12 -1.35 -6.92
N HIS A 165 11.89 -1.13 -5.87
CA HIS A 165 11.89 0.15 -5.16
C HIS A 165 13.29 0.55 -4.68
N ARG A 166 13.49 1.86 -4.48
CA ARG A 166 14.73 2.47 -3.97
C ARG A 166 14.55 3.13 -2.61
N TYR A 167 13.32 3.33 -2.21
CA TYR A 167 12.95 3.99 -0.96
C TYR A 167 12.11 3.05 -0.11
N GLU A 168 12.18 3.26 1.20
CA GLU A 168 11.48 2.43 2.18
C GLU A 168 11.05 3.25 3.39
N VAL A 169 10.16 2.70 4.21
CA VAL A 169 9.73 3.32 5.47
C VAL A 169 10.92 3.36 6.43
N ASN A 170 11.16 4.53 7.01
CA ASN A 170 12.22 4.73 8.00
C ASN A 170 11.90 3.94 9.28
N PRO A 171 12.75 2.98 9.68
CA PRO A 171 12.52 2.15 10.88
C PRO A 171 12.36 2.97 12.17
N ASN A 172 12.96 4.14 12.26
CA ASN A 172 12.89 5.01 13.43
C ASN A 172 11.47 5.50 13.75
N TYR A 173 10.56 5.51 12.77
CA TYR A 173 9.19 5.97 12.95
C TYR A 173 8.16 4.85 13.06
N VAL A 174 8.56 3.60 12.84
CA VAL A 174 7.62 2.46 12.83
C VAL A 174 6.83 2.37 14.12
N SER A 175 7.49 2.42 15.29
CA SER A 175 6.81 2.35 16.58
C SER A 175 5.82 3.51 16.80
N THR A 176 6.15 4.71 16.33
CA THR A 176 5.27 5.88 16.41
C THR A 176 4.02 5.68 15.55
N LEU A 177 4.18 5.18 14.32
CA LEU A 177 3.09 4.90 13.40
C LEU A 177 2.19 3.76 13.93
N GLU A 178 2.78 2.68 14.43
CA GLU A 178 2.06 1.55 15.02
C GLU A 178 1.27 1.95 16.27
N SER A 179 1.83 2.82 17.12
CA SER A 179 1.15 3.32 18.31
C SER A 179 -0.14 4.09 18.00
N LYS A 180 -0.29 4.56 16.78
CA LYS A 180 -1.47 5.28 16.26
C LYS A 180 -2.37 4.41 15.37
N GLY A 181 -2.03 3.13 15.20
CA GLY A 181 -2.87 2.15 14.52
C GLY A 181 -2.50 1.82 13.08
N LEU A 182 -1.40 2.35 12.53
CA LEU A 182 -0.89 1.88 11.25
C LEU A 182 -0.08 0.60 11.49
N ASN A 183 -0.64 -0.55 11.14
CA ASN A 183 0.01 -1.83 11.44
C ASN A 183 0.92 -2.26 10.29
N PHE A 184 2.17 -2.59 10.60
CA PHE A 184 3.12 -3.19 9.67
C PHE A 184 3.07 -4.71 9.81
N ILE A 185 2.22 -5.35 9.00
CA ILE A 185 1.90 -6.77 9.10
C ILE A 185 2.80 -7.68 8.26
N GLY A 186 3.64 -7.12 7.41
CA GLY A 186 4.63 -7.84 6.61
C GLY A 186 5.96 -7.12 6.58
N LYS A 187 7.05 -7.86 6.81
CA LYS A 187 8.44 -7.36 6.80
C LYS A 187 9.33 -8.27 5.96
N ASP A 188 10.50 -7.76 5.58
CA ASP A 188 11.52 -8.57 4.92
C ASP A 188 12.15 -9.61 5.87
N GLU A 189 13.07 -10.43 5.35
CA GLU A 189 13.78 -11.47 6.09
C GLU A 189 14.62 -10.93 7.26
N THR A 190 15.01 -9.67 7.20
CA THR A 190 15.79 -9.02 8.28
C THR A 190 14.91 -8.46 9.40
N GLY A 191 13.60 -8.36 9.17
CA GLY A 191 12.63 -7.75 10.08
C GLY A 191 12.72 -6.22 10.15
N VAL A 192 13.54 -5.59 9.32
CA VAL A 192 13.79 -4.14 9.33
C VAL A 192 12.89 -3.42 8.31
N ARG A 193 12.75 -3.96 7.10
CA ARG A 193 12.02 -3.31 6.02
C ARG A 193 10.53 -3.60 6.10
N GLN A 194 9.74 -2.55 6.04
CA GLN A 194 8.29 -2.63 6.10
C GLN A 194 7.73 -2.87 4.70
N GLU A 195 7.03 -3.97 4.50
CA GLU A 195 6.58 -4.38 3.17
C GLU A 195 5.07 -4.39 2.99
N ILE A 196 4.31 -4.48 4.10
CA ILE A 196 2.84 -4.43 4.07
C ILE A 196 2.34 -3.59 5.24
N ILE A 197 1.45 -2.64 4.94
CA ILE A 197 0.66 -1.91 5.94
C ILE A 197 -0.82 -2.27 5.82
N GLU A 198 -1.52 -2.29 6.96
CA GLU A 198 -2.97 -2.43 7.00
C GLU A 198 -3.57 -1.68 8.19
N LEU A 199 -4.72 -1.01 7.99
CA LEU A 199 -5.53 -0.44 9.07
C LEU A 199 -6.60 -1.46 9.50
N LYS A 200 -6.54 -1.88 10.75
CA LYS A 200 -7.39 -2.96 11.31
C LYS A 200 -8.88 -2.64 11.23
N ASP A 201 -9.26 -1.42 11.57
CA ASP A 201 -10.66 -1.00 11.70
C ASP A 201 -11.21 -0.37 10.40
N HIS A 202 -10.48 -0.48 9.29
CA HIS A 202 -10.91 0.01 7.99
C HIS A 202 -11.42 -1.15 7.12
N PRO A 203 -12.46 -0.97 6.28
CA PRO A 203 -12.95 -2.03 5.38
C PRO A 203 -11.86 -2.67 4.52
N TRP A 204 -10.95 -1.86 3.97
CA TRP A 204 -9.76 -2.26 3.26
C TRP A 204 -8.84 -1.05 3.08
N PHE A 205 -7.85 -0.89 3.93
CA PHE A 205 -6.79 0.10 3.74
C PHE A 205 -5.45 -0.63 3.78
N VAL A 206 -4.96 -0.98 2.63
CA VAL A 206 -3.78 -1.83 2.45
C VAL A 206 -2.75 -1.11 1.58
N GLY A 207 -1.51 -1.13 2.03
CA GLY A 207 -0.36 -0.73 1.22
C GLY A 207 0.64 -1.87 1.13
N VAL A 208 1.20 -2.07 -0.06
CA VAL A 208 2.24 -3.09 -0.30
C VAL A 208 3.44 -2.45 -0.99
N GLN A 209 4.66 -2.74 -0.50
CA GLN A 209 5.89 -2.19 -1.08
C GLN A 209 6.28 -2.92 -2.37
N TYR A 210 5.85 -4.15 -2.51
CA TYR A 210 6.04 -4.96 -3.71
C TYR A 210 5.01 -4.63 -4.80
N HIS A 211 5.20 -5.22 -5.98
CA HIS A 211 4.39 -5.01 -7.17
C HIS A 211 3.53 -6.25 -7.48
N PRO A 212 2.31 -6.34 -6.95
CA PRO A 212 1.46 -7.52 -7.11
C PRO A 212 1.02 -7.77 -8.57
N GLU A 213 1.11 -6.76 -9.45
CA GLU A 213 0.81 -6.88 -10.87
C GLU A 213 1.73 -7.85 -11.59
N TYR A 214 2.98 -8.01 -11.17
CA TYR A 214 3.93 -8.90 -11.84
C TYR A 214 3.57 -10.38 -11.72
N LEU A 215 2.94 -10.78 -10.63
CA LEU A 215 2.52 -12.17 -10.39
C LEU A 215 1.03 -12.40 -10.65
N SER A 216 0.26 -11.34 -10.89
CA SER A 216 -1.18 -11.45 -11.16
C SER A 216 -1.45 -12.11 -12.52
N ARG A 217 -2.45 -13.02 -12.55
CA ARG A 217 -2.93 -13.70 -13.76
C ARG A 217 -4.44 -13.68 -13.78
N VAL A 218 -5.03 -13.80 -14.96
CA VAL A 218 -6.50 -13.71 -15.17
C VAL A 218 -7.27 -14.70 -14.27
N LEU A 219 -6.80 -15.95 -14.19
CA LEU A 219 -7.43 -16.99 -13.37
C LEU A 219 -6.92 -17.03 -11.92
N HIS A 220 -5.76 -16.44 -11.68
CA HIS A 220 -5.10 -16.37 -10.37
C HIS A 220 -4.70 -14.93 -10.06
N PRO A 221 -5.68 -14.04 -9.80
CA PRO A 221 -5.38 -12.65 -9.49
C PRO A 221 -4.58 -12.56 -8.19
N SER A 222 -3.64 -11.61 -8.14
CA SER A 222 -2.89 -11.35 -6.92
C SER A 222 -3.85 -10.95 -5.78
N LYS A 223 -3.48 -11.28 -4.55
CA LYS A 223 -4.36 -11.14 -3.40
C LYS A 223 -4.67 -9.68 -3.05
N PRO A 224 -3.72 -8.71 -3.17
CA PRO A 224 -4.03 -7.30 -2.97
C PRO A 224 -5.13 -6.79 -3.91
N TYR A 225 -5.06 -7.13 -5.21
CA TYR A 225 -6.11 -6.73 -6.15
C TYR A 225 -7.43 -7.45 -5.89
N LEU A 226 -7.40 -8.74 -5.58
CA LEU A 226 -8.61 -9.49 -5.28
C LEU A 226 -9.34 -8.93 -4.05
N GLY A 227 -8.60 -8.68 -2.96
CA GLY A 227 -9.16 -8.11 -1.75
C GLY A 227 -9.68 -6.69 -1.95
N PHE A 228 -8.93 -5.86 -2.66
CA PHE A 228 -9.34 -4.50 -3.00
C PHE A 228 -10.66 -4.48 -3.80
N ILE A 229 -10.77 -5.28 -4.86
CA ILE A 229 -12.00 -5.37 -5.67
C ILE A 229 -13.15 -5.96 -4.86
N ALA A 230 -12.89 -6.97 -4.04
CA ALA A 230 -13.90 -7.59 -3.19
C ALA A 230 -14.44 -6.59 -2.14
N ALA A 231 -13.55 -5.82 -1.50
CA ALA A 231 -13.93 -4.76 -0.58
C ALA A 231 -14.75 -3.66 -1.27
N SER A 232 -14.27 -3.18 -2.43
CA SER A 232 -14.97 -2.18 -3.24
C SER A 232 -16.36 -2.63 -3.72
N ALA A 233 -16.57 -3.94 -3.81
CA ALA A 233 -17.84 -4.55 -4.18
C ALA A 233 -18.72 -4.93 -2.98
N GLY A 234 -18.29 -4.70 -1.73
CA GLY A 234 -18.95 -5.14 -0.52
C GLY A 234 -19.01 -6.66 -0.34
N MET A 235 -18.03 -7.39 -0.89
CA MET A 235 -18.00 -8.86 -0.95
C MET A 235 -16.79 -9.48 -0.25
N LEU A 236 -16.00 -8.69 0.48
CA LEU A 236 -14.71 -9.15 1.02
C LEU A 236 -14.86 -10.38 1.92
N ASP A 237 -15.82 -10.36 2.85
CA ASP A 237 -16.03 -11.46 3.79
C ASP A 237 -16.47 -12.75 3.06
N THR A 238 -17.35 -12.62 2.05
CA THR A 238 -17.79 -13.75 1.22
C THR A 238 -16.63 -14.39 0.48
N ILE A 239 -15.82 -13.57 -0.21
CA ILE A 239 -14.64 -14.03 -0.97
C ILE A 239 -13.59 -14.64 -0.05
N THR A 240 -13.35 -14.04 1.11
CA THR A 240 -12.42 -14.58 2.11
C THR A 240 -12.87 -15.95 2.61
N ALA A 241 -14.16 -16.10 2.95
CA ALA A 241 -14.71 -17.38 3.39
C ALA A 241 -14.60 -18.48 2.31
N GLU A 242 -14.82 -18.14 1.03
CA GLU A 242 -14.63 -19.07 -0.09
C GLU A 242 -13.17 -19.54 -0.18
N ILE A 243 -12.22 -18.61 -0.10
CA ILE A 243 -10.78 -18.92 -0.17
C ILE A 243 -10.35 -19.80 0.99
N VAL A 244 -10.79 -19.51 2.21
CA VAL A 244 -10.48 -20.32 3.39
C VAL A 244 -11.01 -21.75 3.24
N LYS A 245 -12.25 -21.91 2.77
CA LYS A 245 -12.82 -23.25 2.49
C LYS A 245 -12.03 -24.02 1.43
N GLU A 246 -11.59 -23.37 0.35
CA GLU A 246 -10.76 -23.98 -0.68
C GLU A 246 -9.41 -24.45 -0.13
N LYS A 247 -8.81 -23.68 0.78
CA LYS A 247 -7.55 -24.03 1.44
C LYS A 247 -7.71 -25.29 2.30
N THR A 248 -8.74 -25.35 3.14
CA THR A 248 -8.99 -26.50 4.02
C THR A 248 -9.30 -27.76 3.23
N ALA A 249 -10.03 -27.68 2.13
CA ALA A 249 -10.32 -28.81 1.27
C ALA A 249 -9.06 -29.38 0.59
N ASN A 250 -8.10 -28.53 0.22
CA ASN A 250 -6.84 -28.95 -0.41
C ASN A 250 -5.78 -29.49 0.57
N THR A 251 -5.97 -29.30 1.87
CA THR A 251 -5.04 -29.79 2.92
C THR A 251 -5.47 -31.17 3.45
N SER A 252 -6.62 -31.68 3.01
CA SER A 252 -7.22 -32.95 3.47
C SER A 252 -6.89 -34.12 2.54
N PHE A 253 -5.96 -33.97 1.62
CA PHE A 253 -5.37 -34.98 0.74
C PHE A 253 -3.86 -35.02 0.92
#